data_066f206aebc86bf1a94eaabf68196bd8
#
_entry.id   066f206aebc86bf1a94eaabf68196bd8
#
_cell.length_a   1.000
_cell.length_b   1.000
_cell.length_c   1.000
_cell.angle_alpha   90.00
_cell.angle_beta   90.00
_cell.angle_gamma   90.00
#
_symmetry.space_group_name_H-M   'P 1'
#
loop_
_entity.id
_entity.type
_entity.pdbx_description
1 polymer ?
#
loop_
_entity_poly.entity_id
_entity_poly.type
_entity_poly.pdbx_seq_one_letter_code
_entity_poly.pdbx_strand_id
1 'polypeptide(L)'
;MVAPLMAGDRVWGFMGIDLVESYREWSNEDFQWFSSLANIISICIELRKAKDRVVREQSFLSNLFHFMPLGYIRMSVVRDENGQLLDYKITDVNKACSRFFARPAETYIGVLASEIYPDFSSQLLFLKEVLDNNSYREKDIFFPQTELYTHWIVYSPEKDEVVGLFTDSTEAVKTNRALDRSEKLFKSIFANIPAGVEIYDKDGFLIDLNNKDLEIFGVENKQDVIGVNFFENPNVPQYIRDRVRDEDLVDFRLNYSFERAEGYYHPDRRDTIDIYTKVSKLYDNEGNFNGYILISIDNTEQIDAMNRIRDFENFFLLISDYAKVGYAKLNLLNRKGYAIKQWYKNLGEEEDTPLADVVGVYRNMHPEDRERIFDFY
;
A
#
# COMPACT_ATOMS: atom_id res chain seq x y z
N MET A 1 -35.01 8.51 74.33
CA MET A 1 -35.91 8.00 73.26
C MET A 1 -35.14 7.81 71.98
N VAL A 2 -35.30 6.71 71.27
CA VAL A 2 -34.59 6.43 70.04
C VAL A 2 -35.58 5.99 68.98
N ALA A 3 -35.46 6.48 67.73
CA ALA A 3 -36.23 6.04 66.57
C ALA A 3 -35.32 5.66 65.44
N PRO A 4 -35.64 4.61 64.66
CA PRO A 4 -34.83 4.24 63.50
C PRO A 4 -35.04 5.22 62.37
N LEU A 5 -33.97 5.53 61.68
CA LEU A 5 -33.96 6.20 60.38
C LEU A 5 -33.94 5.15 59.28
N MET A 6 -34.99 5.09 58.49
CA MET A 6 -35.19 4.07 57.46
C MET A 6 -34.66 4.56 56.10
N ALA A 7 -34.18 3.62 55.32
CA ALA A 7 -33.89 3.82 53.88
C ALA A 7 -34.53 2.62 53.13
N GLY A 8 -35.72 2.84 52.58
CA GLY A 8 -36.60 1.76 52.15
C GLY A 8 -36.93 0.81 53.32
N ASP A 9 -36.77 -0.47 53.17
CA ASP A 9 -37.03 -1.49 54.22
C ASP A 9 -35.84 -1.73 55.15
N ARG A 10 -34.76 -0.92 55.08
CA ARG A 10 -33.57 -1.13 55.92
C ARG A 10 -33.32 0.05 56.85
N VAL A 11 -32.99 -0.27 58.09
CA VAL A 11 -32.51 0.69 59.06
C VAL A 11 -31.08 1.09 58.66
N TRP A 12 -30.84 2.37 58.44
CA TRP A 12 -29.50 2.88 58.13
C TRP A 12 -28.90 3.73 59.24
N GLY A 13 -29.68 4.12 60.24
CA GLY A 13 -29.22 4.88 61.37
C GLY A 13 -30.30 5.03 62.43
N PHE A 14 -29.99 5.70 63.49
CA PHE A 14 -30.93 5.99 64.60
C PHE A 14 -30.86 7.48 64.94
N MET A 15 -32.00 8.04 65.32
CA MET A 15 -32.11 9.37 65.90
C MET A 15 -32.44 9.19 67.34
N GLY A 16 -31.72 9.91 68.26
CA GLY A 16 -31.92 9.84 69.67
C GLY A 16 -32.19 11.20 70.27
N ILE A 17 -33.02 11.26 71.32
CA ILE A 17 -33.18 12.44 72.21
C ILE A 17 -32.97 12.01 73.63
N ASP A 18 -32.05 12.69 74.31
CA ASP A 18 -31.74 12.45 75.71
C ASP A 18 -31.97 13.75 76.51
N LEU A 19 -32.48 13.58 77.77
CA LEU A 19 -32.63 14.68 78.71
C LEU A 19 -31.48 14.65 79.72
N VAL A 20 -30.72 15.75 79.82
CA VAL A 20 -29.45 15.82 80.58
C VAL A 20 -29.63 16.29 81.97
N GLU A 21 -30.67 17.09 82.22
CA GLU A 21 -30.82 17.79 83.54
C GLU A 21 -32.02 17.34 84.37
N SER A 22 -32.96 16.53 83.83
CA SER A 22 -34.13 16.04 84.54
C SER A 22 -34.64 14.75 84.02
N TYR A 23 -35.24 13.91 84.92
CA TYR A 23 -35.96 12.70 84.46
C TYR A 23 -37.38 13.10 84.05
N ARG A 24 -37.80 12.63 82.91
CA ARG A 24 -39.15 12.76 82.38
C ARG A 24 -39.59 11.41 81.76
N GLU A 25 -40.78 10.93 82.09
CA GLU A 25 -41.42 9.88 81.40
C GLU A 25 -41.95 10.36 80.02
N TRP A 26 -41.63 9.62 78.97
CA TRP A 26 -42.08 9.94 77.64
C TRP A 26 -43.51 9.46 77.40
N SER A 27 -44.45 10.37 77.00
CA SER A 27 -45.79 10.04 76.61
C SER A 27 -45.90 9.32 75.24
N ASN A 28 -47.03 8.71 74.99
CA ASN A 28 -47.30 8.13 73.64
C ASN A 28 -47.29 9.21 72.55
N GLU A 29 -47.69 10.43 72.82
CA GLU A 29 -47.63 11.54 71.88
C GLU A 29 -46.20 11.95 71.56
N ASP A 30 -45.30 11.94 72.59
CA ASP A 30 -43.88 12.19 72.38
C ASP A 30 -43.26 11.14 71.44
N PHE A 31 -43.62 9.87 71.61
CA PHE A 31 -43.16 8.79 70.73
C PHE A 31 -43.69 8.91 69.27
N GLN A 32 -44.96 9.26 69.08
CA GLN A 32 -45.58 9.47 67.77
C GLN A 32 -44.97 10.69 67.10
N TRP A 33 -44.77 11.81 67.79
CA TRP A 33 -44.11 12.99 67.22
C TRP A 33 -42.66 12.67 66.77
N PHE A 34 -41.90 12.01 67.64
CA PHE A 34 -40.53 11.67 67.41
C PHE A 34 -40.38 10.68 66.26
N SER A 35 -41.24 9.68 66.15
CA SER A 35 -41.29 8.77 65.05
C SER A 35 -41.67 9.46 63.74
N SER A 36 -42.60 10.41 63.76
CA SER A 36 -42.95 11.22 62.60
C SER A 36 -41.77 12.06 62.13
N LEU A 37 -41.02 12.67 63.04
CA LEU A 37 -39.82 13.45 62.76
C LEU A 37 -38.72 12.53 62.14
N ALA A 38 -38.52 11.34 62.69
CA ALA A 38 -37.57 10.35 62.16
C ALA A 38 -37.94 9.92 60.74
N ASN A 39 -39.23 9.73 60.46
CA ASN A 39 -39.72 9.40 59.09
C ASN A 39 -39.49 10.55 58.11
N ILE A 40 -39.76 11.82 58.51
CA ILE A 40 -39.51 12.96 57.66
C ILE A 40 -38.01 13.07 57.33
N ILE A 41 -37.13 12.91 58.32
CA ILE A 41 -35.68 12.91 58.11
C ILE A 41 -35.27 11.78 57.19
N SER A 42 -35.83 10.59 57.38
CA SER A 42 -35.55 9.43 56.51
C SER A 42 -35.90 9.74 55.05
N ILE A 43 -37.09 10.28 54.76
CA ILE A 43 -37.52 10.71 53.42
C ILE A 43 -36.59 11.79 52.87
N CYS A 44 -36.21 12.78 53.65
CA CYS A 44 -35.28 13.81 53.19
C CYS A 44 -33.91 13.25 52.80
N ILE A 45 -33.40 12.28 53.54
CA ILE A 45 -32.13 11.61 53.22
C ILE A 45 -32.25 10.77 51.96
N GLU A 46 -33.34 10.02 51.75
CA GLU A 46 -33.61 9.24 50.54
C GLU A 46 -33.69 10.14 49.29
N LEU A 47 -34.45 11.25 49.39
CA LEU A 47 -34.54 12.25 48.32
C LEU A 47 -33.17 12.85 47.95
N ARG A 48 -32.36 13.18 48.98
CA ARG A 48 -31.01 13.68 48.75
C ARG A 48 -30.13 12.65 48.05
N LYS A 49 -30.14 11.38 48.52
CA LYS A 49 -29.38 10.28 47.87
C LYS A 49 -29.83 10.03 46.42
N ALA A 50 -31.14 10.05 46.16
CA ALA A 50 -31.70 9.92 44.82
C ALA A 50 -31.23 11.07 43.91
N LYS A 51 -31.31 12.34 44.43
CA LYS A 51 -30.82 13.49 43.69
C LYS A 51 -29.32 13.41 43.40
N ASP A 52 -28.51 13.05 44.40
CA ASP A 52 -27.05 12.92 44.24
C ASP A 52 -26.70 11.79 43.22
N ARG A 53 -27.49 10.71 43.14
CA ARG A 53 -27.35 9.66 42.14
C ARG A 53 -27.62 10.21 40.73
N VAL A 54 -28.76 10.90 40.55
CA VAL A 54 -29.11 11.50 39.25
C VAL A 54 -28.05 12.50 38.81
N VAL A 55 -27.56 13.36 39.69
CA VAL A 55 -26.48 14.30 39.36
C VAL A 55 -25.19 13.59 38.95
N ARG A 56 -24.81 12.50 39.66
CA ARG A 56 -23.61 11.70 39.26
C ARG A 56 -23.78 11.03 37.92
N GLU A 57 -24.94 10.43 37.67
CA GLU A 57 -25.24 9.77 36.39
C GLU A 57 -25.23 10.80 35.25
N GLN A 58 -25.86 11.96 35.45
CA GLN A 58 -25.82 13.05 34.46
C GLN A 58 -24.39 13.53 34.19
N SER A 59 -23.60 13.72 35.25
CA SER A 59 -22.20 14.14 35.12
C SER A 59 -21.37 13.09 34.41
N PHE A 60 -21.60 11.81 34.70
CA PHE A 60 -20.92 10.71 34.03
C PHE A 60 -21.25 10.66 32.53
N LEU A 61 -22.53 10.73 32.17
CA LEU A 61 -23.00 10.77 30.78
C LEU A 61 -22.47 12.02 30.05
N SER A 62 -22.49 13.17 30.69
CA SER A 62 -21.95 14.41 30.13
C SER A 62 -20.45 14.31 29.86
N ASN A 63 -19.68 13.70 30.77
CA ASN A 63 -18.25 13.48 30.58
C ASN A 63 -17.98 12.48 29.47
N LEU A 64 -18.71 11.37 29.39
CA LEU A 64 -18.61 10.41 28.27
C LEU A 64 -18.87 11.11 26.94
N PHE A 65 -19.92 11.88 26.83
CA PHE A 65 -20.28 12.62 25.63
C PHE A 65 -19.21 13.65 25.24
N HIS A 66 -18.68 14.39 26.26
CA HIS A 66 -17.68 15.42 26.03
C HIS A 66 -16.31 14.88 25.59
N PHE A 67 -15.89 13.77 26.21
CA PHE A 67 -14.56 13.13 25.93
C PHE A 67 -14.59 12.02 24.91
N MET A 68 -15.77 11.68 24.36
CA MET A 68 -15.91 10.69 23.30
C MET A 68 -15.02 11.10 22.09
N PRO A 69 -14.18 10.18 21.56
CA PRO A 69 -13.33 10.47 20.40
C PRO A 69 -14.13 10.55 19.08
N LEU A 70 -15.36 10.03 19.09
CA LEU A 70 -16.27 10.07 17.94
C LEU A 70 -16.96 11.44 17.85
N GLY A 71 -17.10 11.97 16.63
CA GLY A 71 -18.00 13.09 16.39
C GLY A 71 -19.46 12.64 16.60
N TYR A 72 -20.25 13.46 17.28
CA TYR A 72 -21.67 13.26 17.52
C TYR A 72 -22.43 14.47 17.06
N ILE A 73 -23.47 14.23 16.24
CA ILE A 73 -24.42 15.25 15.80
C ILE A 73 -25.82 14.72 15.99
N ARG A 74 -26.68 15.51 16.64
CA ARG A 74 -28.12 15.30 16.69
C ARG A 74 -28.81 16.34 15.86
N MET A 75 -29.79 15.89 15.07
CA MET A 75 -30.52 16.73 14.15
C MET A 75 -32.01 16.49 14.27
N SER A 76 -32.80 17.56 14.20
CA SER A 76 -34.25 17.50 14.08
C SER A 76 -34.69 17.72 12.64
N VAL A 77 -35.76 17.06 12.24
CA VAL A 77 -36.35 17.17 10.92
C VAL A 77 -37.00 18.54 10.70
N VAL A 78 -36.75 19.15 9.56
CA VAL A 78 -37.41 20.38 9.09
C VAL A 78 -38.36 19.98 7.96
N ARG A 79 -39.66 20.35 8.09
CA ARG A 79 -40.70 20.04 7.11
C ARG A 79 -41.32 21.31 6.50
N ASP A 80 -41.84 21.18 5.31
CA ASP A 80 -42.66 22.22 4.66
C ASP A 80 -44.09 22.29 5.23
N GLU A 81 -44.88 23.22 4.72
CA GLU A 81 -46.30 23.41 5.09
C GLU A 81 -47.17 22.18 4.75
N ASN A 82 -46.73 21.32 3.82
CA ASN A 82 -47.37 20.08 3.44
C ASN A 82 -46.90 18.86 4.21
N GLY A 83 -45.96 19.05 5.17
CA GLY A 83 -45.38 17.98 5.95
C GLY A 83 -44.26 17.19 5.25
N GLN A 84 -43.80 17.64 4.07
CA GLN A 84 -42.67 17.01 3.38
C GLN A 84 -41.33 17.39 4.02
N LEU A 85 -40.41 16.43 4.06
CA LEU A 85 -39.08 16.64 4.57
C LEU A 85 -38.28 17.60 3.66
N LEU A 86 -37.85 18.72 4.22
CA LEU A 86 -37.06 19.74 3.52
C LEU A 86 -35.57 19.65 3.89
N ASP A 87 -35.28 19.55 5.17
CA ASP A 87 -33.91 19.65 5.69
C ASP A 87 -33.81 19.04 7.10
N TYR A 88 -32.63 19.09 7.69
CA TYR A 88 -32.36 18.73 9.06
C TYR A 88 -31.65 19.89 9.76
N LYS A 89 -32.11 20.24 10.95
CA LYS A 89 -31.51 21.28 11.77
C LYS A 89 -30.67 20.64 12.88
N ILE A 90 -29.44 21.04 13.01
CA ILE A 90 -28.55 20.55 14.06
C ILE A 90 -29.02 21.09 15.42
N THR A 91 -29.30 20.19 16.35
CA THR A 91 -29.80 20.50 17.68
C THR A 91 -28.75 20.30 18.76
N ASP A 92 -27.81 19.38 18.54
CA ASP A 92 -26.75 19.10 19.51
C ASP A 92 -25.51 18.53 18.83
N VAL A 93 -24.31 18.79 19.37
CA VAL A 93 -23.03 18.32 18.91
C VAL A 93 -22.06 18.15 20.08
N ASN A 94 -21.15 17.19 20.01
CA ASN A 94 -20.11 17.08 20.99
C ASN A 94 -18.83 17.85 20.59
N LYS A 95 -17.92 18.02 21.54
CA LYS A 95 -16.65 18.73 21.30
C LYS A 95 -15.76 18.08 20.23
N ALA A 96 -15.87 16.77 20.01
CA ALA A 96 -15.11 16.09 19.00
C ALA A 96 -15.40 16.61 17.60
N CYS A 97 -16.63 17.10 17.33
CA CYS A 97 -16.99 17.69 16.04
C CYS A 97 -16.07 18.85 15.62
N SER A 98 -15.52 19.61 16.58
CA SER A 98 -14.55 20.69 16.28
C SER A 98 -13.26 20.20 15.62
N ARG A 99 -12.91 18.91 15.76
CA ARG A 99 -11.72 18.32 15.11
C ARG A 99 -11.96 18.01 13.63
N PHE A 100 -13.19 17.76 13.26
CA PHE A 100 -13.59 17.35 11.92
C PHE A 100 -14.02 18.51 11.04
N PHE A 101 -14.53 19.56 11.67
CA PHE A 101 -15.04 20.74 10.97
C PHE A 101 -14.17 21.96 11.31
N ALA A 102 -14.04 22.86 10.37
CA ALA A 102 -13.17 24.04 10.47
C ALA A 102 -13.65 25.11 11.50
N ARG A 103 -14.69 24.83 12.29
CA ARG A 103 -15.31 25.76 13.22
C ARG A 103 -15.53 25.09 14.58
N PRO A 104 -15.65 25.86 15.67
CA PRO A 104 -16.07 25.34 16.98
C PRO A 104 -17.39 24.57 16.89
N ALA A 105 -17.53 23.45 17.60
CA ALA A 105 -18.71 22.58 17.53
C ALA A 105 -20.00 23.33 17.82
N GLU A 106 -19.99 24.23 18.79
CA GLU A 106 -21.15 24.99 19.22
C GLU A 106 -21.74 25.90 18.13
N THR A 107 -20.93 26.29 17.15
CA THR A 107 -21.37 27.14 16.01
C THR A 107 -22.26 26.40 15.02
N TYR A 108 -22.33 25.07 15.10
CA TYR A 108 -23.19 24.26 14.25
C TYR A 108 -24.61 24.11 14.81
N ILE A 109 -24.83 24.41 16.10
CA ILE A 109 -26.18 24.33 16.69
C ILE A 109 -27.08 25.36 16.02
N GLY A 110 -28.19 24.89 15.48
CA GLY A 110 -29.16 25.70 14.76
C GLY A 110 -28.93 25.83 13.25
N VAL A 111 -27.78 25.35 12.74
CA VAL A 111 -27.45 25.37 11.30
C VAL A 111 -28.20 24.23 10.60
N LEU A 112 -28.53 24.45 9.33
CA LEU A 112 -29.16 23.44 8.49
C LEU A 112 -28.13 22.49 7.91
N ALA A 113 -28.49 21.22 7.75
CA ALA A 113 -27.60 20.20 7.19
C ALA A 113 -27.21 20.54 5.75
N SER A 114 -28.10 21.16 4.96
CA SER A 114 -27.82 21.66 3.61
C SER A 114 -26.66 22.66 3.52
N GLU A 115 -26.36 23.37 4.60
CA GLU A 115 -25.27 24.35 4.66
C GLU A 115 -23.88 23.69 4.92
N ILE A 116 -23.88 22.43 5.35
CA ILE A 116 -22.67 21.73 5.81
C ILE A 116 -22.24 20.61 4.87
N TYR A 117 -23.21 19.82 4.39
CA TYR A 117 -22.91 18.63 3.60
C TYR A 117 -22.69 18.98 2.12
N PRO A 118 -21.58 18.51 1.50
CA PRO A 118 -21.22 18.83 0.12
C PRO A 118 -22.26 18.41 -0.93
N ASP A 119 -22.93 17.28 -0.68
CA ASP A 119 -24.02 16.75 -1.53
C ASP A 119 -25.25 16.49 -0.67
N PHE A 120 -25.94 17.56 -0.34
CA PHE A 120 -27.09 17.49 0.53
C PHE A 120 -28.24 16.63 -0.03
N SER A 121 -28.48 16.66 -1.35
CA SER A 121 -29.56 15.87 -1.96
C SER A 121 -29.40 14.37 -1.72
N SER A 122 -28.18 13.87 -1.87
CA SER A 122 -27.85 12.47 -1.56
C SER A 122 -27.94 12.18 -0.05
N GLN A 123 -27.56 13.14 0.78
CA GLN A 123 -27.69 13.00 2.24
C GLN A 123 -29.16 13.00 2.68
N LEU A 124 -29.99 13.85 2.10
CA LEU A 124 -31.41 13.92 2.42
C LEU A 124 -32.11 12.58 2.17
N LEU A 125 -31.84 11.93 1.03
CA LEU A 125 -32.36 10.59 0.73
C LEU A 125 -31.89 9.54 1.75
N PHE A 126 -30.62 9.53 2.06
CA PHE A 126 -30.02 8.63 3.02
C PHE A 126 -30.64 8.80 4.43
N LEU A 127 -30.76 10.04 4.89
CA LEU A 127 -31.34 10.33 6.20
C LEU A 127 -32.85 10.01 6.25
N LYS A 128 -33.56 10.17 5.14
CA LYS A 128 -34.96 9.75 5.01
C LYS A 128 -35.10 8.25 5.17
N GLU A 129 -34.25 7.45 4.54
CA GLU A 129 -34.26 6.00 4.70
C GLU A 129 -34.02 5.57 6.16
N VAL A 130 -33.17 6.29 6.89
CA VAL A 130 -32.92 6.03 8.32
C VAL A 130 -34.19 6.28 9.14
N LEU A 131 -34.92 7.37 8.86
CA LEU A 131 -36.17 7.68 9.55
C LEU A 131 -37.28 6.66 9.26
N ASP A 132 -37.42 6.26 7.98
CA ASP A 132 -38.52 5.39 7.55
C ASP A 132 -38.33 3.95 8.03
N ASN A 133 -37.08 3.46 8.16
CA ASN A 133 -36.79 2.07 8.49
C ASN A 133 -36.47 1.83 9.98
N ASN A 134 -36.36 2.85 10.79
CA ASN A 134 -36.00 2.78 12.22
C ASN A 134 -34.79 1.87 12.50
N SER A 135 -33.78 1.92 11.62
CA SER A 135 -32.55 1.12 11.69
C SER A 135 -31.33 2.02 11.54
N TYR A 136 -30.18 1.57 12.03
CA TYR A 136 -28.93 2.29 11.73
C TYR A 136 -28.49 2.03 10.29
N ARG A 137 -27.76 3.00 9.74
CA ARG A 137 -27.11 2.95 8.42
C ARG A 137 -25.70 3.50 8.53
N GLU A 138 -24.84 3.01 7.66
CA GLU A 138 -23.44 3.45 7.57
C GLU A 138 -23.21 4.14 6.23
N LYS A 139 -22.36 5.16 6.23
CA LYS A 139 -21.96 5.88 5.02
C LYS A 139 -20.62 6.56 5.20
N ASP A 140 -19.79 6.47 4.16
CA ASP A 140 -18.54 7.25 4.10
C ASP A 140 -18.82 8.58 3.40
N ILE A 141 -18.32 9.68 3.98
CA ILE A 141 -18.45 11.03 3.44
C ILE A 141 -17.07 11.66 3.35
N PHE A 142 -16.78 12.24 2.17
CA PHE A 142 -15.59 13.06 1.98
C PHE A 142 -15.94 14.53 2.07
N PHE A 143 -15.22 15.28 2.93
CA PHE A 143 -15.34 16.72 3.08
C PHE A 143 -14.19 17.41 2.34
N PRO A 144 -14.44 18.01 1.13
CA PRO A 144 -13.36 18.60 0.33
C PRO A 144 -12.67 19.78 1.01
N GLN A 145 -13.40 20.53 1.85
CA GLN A 145 -12.87 21.74 2.53
C GLN A 145 -11.81 21.42 3.57
N THR A 146 -11.89 20.27 4.20
CA THR A 146 -10.94 19.78 5.22
C THR A 146 -10.12 18.59 4.77
N GLU A 147 -10.36 18.09 3.54
CA GLU A 147 -9.76 16.89 2.97
C GLU A 147 -9.92 15.63 3.85
N LEU A 148 -11.01 15.58 4.64
CA LEU A 148 -11.28 14.48 5.56
C LEU A 148 -12.21 13.45 4.94
N TYR A 149 -11.87 12.18 5.10
CA TYR A 149 -12.76 11.05 4.93
C TYR A 149 -13.33 10.69 6.29
N THR A 150 -14.66 10.63 6.38
CA THR A 150 -15.35 10.30 7.61
C THR A 150 -16.26 9.11 7.42
N HIS A 151 -16.25 8.19 8.36
CA HIS A 151 -17.17 7.06 8.42
C HIS A 151 -18.30 7.40 9.38
N TRP A 152 -19.53 7.35 8.92
CA TRP A 152 -20.73 7.73 9.65
C TRP A 152 -21.60 6.53 9.98
N ILE A 153 -22.08 6.47 11.21
CA ILE A 153 -23.15 5.61 11.66
C ILE A 153 -24.33 6.51 12.02
N VAL A 154 -25.44 6.35 11.34
CA VAL A 154 -26.61 7.22 11.48
C VAL A 154 -27.82 6.39 11.87
N TYR A 155 -28.58 6.87 12.87
CA TYR A 155 -29.81 6.23 13.33
C TYR A 155 -30.82 7.26 13.82
N SER A 156 -32.09 6.84 13.94
CA SER A 156 -33.16 7.67 14.51
C SER A 156 -33.50 7.18 15.93
N PRO A 157 -33.16 7.93 16.97
CA PRO A 157 -33.49 7.55 18.36
C PRO A 157 -34.98 7.76 18.68
N GLU A 158 -35.59 8.79 18.09
CA GLU A 158 -36.97 9.18 18.31
C GLU A 158 -37.59 9.69 16.98
N LYS A 159 -38.92 9.82 16.97
CA LYS A 159 -39.62 10.35 15.80
C LYS A 159 -39.11 11.76 15.47
N ASP A 160 -38.84 12.00 14.17
CA ASP A 160 -38.35 13.27 13.64
C ASP A 160 -36.97 13.71 14.18
N GLU A 161 -36.18 12.77 14.71
CA GLU A 161 -34.82 12.98 15.13
C GLU A 161 -33.83 12.01 14.48
N VAL A 162 -32.64 12.48 14.16
CA VAL A 162 -31.54 11.70 13.62
C VAL A 162 -30.28 11.98 14.40
N VAL A 163 -29.55 10.94 14.72
CA VAL A 163 -28.23 11.01 15.33
C VAL A 163 -27.19 10.43 14.37
N GLY A 164 -26.12 11.19 14.16
CA GLY A 164 -24.95 10.77 13.43
C GLY A 164 -23.75 10.66 14.38
N LEU A 165 -23.12 9.48 14.38
CA LEU A 165 -21.81 9.24 14.98
C LEU A 165 -20.80 9.11 13.85
N PHE A 166 -19.63 9.72 13.95
CA PHE A 166 -18.64 9.64 12.91
C PHE A 166 -17.21 9.63 13.41
N THR A 167 -16.34 9.00 12.63
CA THR A 167 -14.90 8.92 12.87
C THR A 167 -14.12 9.47 11.68
N ASP A 168 -12.90 9.92 11.94
CA ASP A 168 -11.92 10.20 10.89
C ASP A 168 -11.36 8.85 10.35
N SER A 169 -11.63 8.58 9.10
CA SER A 169 -11.10 7.42 8.37
C SER A 169 -10.01 7.80 7.35
N THR A 170 -9.55 9.06 7.37
CA THR A 170 -8.63 9.62 6.37
C THR A 170 -7.35 8.82 6.27
N GLU A 171 -6.74 8.50 7.39
CA GLU A 171 -5.49 7.73 7.43
C GLU A 171 -5.68 6.30 6.91
N ALA A 172 -6.75 5.64 7.31
CA ALA A 172 -7.10 4.31 6.81
C ALA A 172 -7.36 4.31 5.29
N VAL A 173 -8.12 5.27 4.79
CA VAL A 173 -8.40 5.40 3.35
C VAL A 173 -7.12 5.72 2.56
N LYS A 174 -6.25 6.62 3.05
CA LYS A 174 -4.96 6.94 2.41
C LYS A 174 -4.03 5.73 2.39
N THR A 175 -3.93 5.00 3.49
CA THR A 175 -3.11 3.78 3.59
C THR A 175 -3.60 2.69 2.64
N ASN A 176 -4.91 2.42 2.62
CA ASN A 176 -5.50 1.43 1.71
C ASN A 176 -5.29 1.81 0.24
N ARG A 177 -5.45 3.09 -0.12
CA ARG A 177 -5.19 3.57 -1.49
C ARG A 177 -3.72 3.48 -1.87
N ALA A 178 -2.81 3.77 -0.94
CA ALA A 178 -1.37 3.62 -1.16
C ALA A 178 -0.99 2.16 -1.37
N LEU A 179 -1.56 1.25 -0.57
CA LEU A 179 -1.38 -0.19 -0.73
C LEU A 179 -1.91 -0.69 -2.08
N ASP A 180 -3.17 -0.36 -2.42
CA ASP A 180 -3.78 -0.74 -3.71
C ASP A 180 -2.96 -0.21 -4.91
N ARG A 181 -2.49 1.04 -4.80
CA ARG A 181 -1.61 1.61 -5.83
C ARG A 181 -0.28 0.87 -5.94
N SER A 182 0.32 0.52 -4.81
CA SER A 182 1.58 -0.24 -4.76
C SER A 182 1.41 -1.64 -5.35
N GLU A 183 0.32 -2.34 -4.99
CA GLU A 183 0.01 -3.66 -5.56
C GLU A 183 -0.21 -3.60 -7.08
N LYS A 184 -0.99 -2.62 -7.56
CA LYS A 184 -1.24 -2.45 -8.99
C LYS A 184 0.04 -2.13 -9.75
N LEU A 185 0.89 -1.28 -9.18
CA LEU A 185 2.19 -0.95 -9.76
C LEU A 185 3.08 -2.19 -9.83
N PHE A 186 3.19 -2.95 -8.73
CA PHE A 186 3.95 -4.19 -8.69
C PHE A 186 3.45 -5.18 -9.75
N LYS A 187 2.15 -5.44 -9.80
CA LYS A 187 1.54 -6.35 -10.81
C LYS A 187 1.82 -5.88 -12.22
N SER A 188 1.75 -4.57 -12.47
CA SER A 188 2.04 -4.00 -13.79
C SER A 188 3.53 -4.15 -14.17
N ILE A 189 4.45 -3.85 -13.27
CA ILE A 189 5.89 -4.04 -13.49
C ILE A 189 6.19 -5.52 -13.73
N PHE A 190 5.72 -6.38 -12.84
CA PHE A 190 5.94 -7.84 -12.92
C PHE A 190 5.44 -8.43 -14.25
N ALA A 191 4.26 -8.01 -14.72
CA ALA A 191 3.68 -8.51 -15.95
C ALA A 191 4.36 -7.98 -17.23
N ASN A 192 4.90 -6.75 -17.21
CA ASN A 192 5.36 -6.06 -18.42
C ASN A 192 6.89 -5.90 -18.53
N ILE A 193 7.65 -6.30 -17.53
CA ILE A 193 9.11 -6.27 -17.59
C ILE A 193 9.60 -7.15 -18.74
N PRO A 194 10.54 -6.69 -19.61
CA PRO A 194 11.04 -7.45 -20.75
C PRO A 194 12.08 -8.52 -20.33
N ALA A 195 11.85 -9.17 -19.20
CA ALA A 195 12.66 -10.26 -18.66
C ALA A 195 11.73 -11.29 -18.04
N GLY A 196 12.08 -12.55 -18.08
CA GLY A 196 11.45 -13.60 -17.29
C GLY A 196 11.70 -13.36 -15.82
N VAL A 197 10.67 -13.38 -15.01
CA VAL A 197 10.78 -13.27 -13.54
C VAL A 197 10.08 -14.44 -12.91
N GLU A 198 10.82 -15.17 -12.10
CA GLU A 198 10.35 -16.32 -11.34
C GLU A 198 10.55 -16.05 -9.84
N ILE A 199 9.60 -16.48 -9.04
CA ILE A 199 9.66 -16.39 -7.58
C ILE A 199 9.56 -17.80 -7.02
N TYR A 200 10.50 -18.15 -6.16
CA TYR A 200 10.60 -19.45 -5.51
C TYR A 200 10.47 -19.30 -3.99
N ASP A 201 9.94 -20.32 -3.36
CA ASP A 201 9.94 -20.41 -1.90
C ASP A 201 11.35 -20.71 -1.34
N LYS A 202 11.44 -20.81 -0.01
CA LYS A 202 12.70 -21.12 0.69
C LYS A 202 13.28 -22.51 0.36
N ASP A 203 12.43 -23.44 -0.07
CA ASP A 203 12.83 -24.82 -0.40
C ASP A 203 13.15 -24.95 -1.91
N GLY A 204 13.00 -23.86 -2.67
CA GLY A 204 13.29 -23.77 -4.09
C GLY A 204 12.16 -24.20 -5.02
N PHE A 205 10.92 -24.28 -4.52
CA PHE A 205 9.74 -24.55 -5.36
C PHE A 205 9.20 -23.27 -5.98
N LEU A 206 8.89 -23.30 -7.26
CA LEU A 206 8.33 -22.17 -8.01
C LEU A 206 6.92 -21.83 -7.52
N ILE A 207 6.72 -20.61 -7.06
CA ILE A 207 5.43 -20.10 -6.55
C ILE A 207 4.77 -19.08 -7.47
N ASP A 208 5.56 -18.34 -8.23
CA ASP A 208 5.05 -17.34 -9.18
C ASP A 208 6.03 -17.07 -10.33
N LEU A 209 5.50 -16.67 -11.51
CA LEU A 209 6.28 -16.21 -12.64
C LEU A 209 5.45 -15.25 -13.50
N ASN A 210 6.14 -14.42 -14.30
CA ASN A 210 5.49 -13.47 -15.18
C ASN A 210 5.27 -14.02 -16.60
N ASN A 211 4.51 -13.28 -17.42
CA ASN A 211 4.21 -13.70 -18.79
C ASN A 211 5.45 -13.82 -19.67
N LYS A 212 6.46 -12.96 -19.45
CA LYS A 212 7.70 -13.01 -20.25
C LYS A 212 8.51 -14.27 -19.99
N ASP A 213 8.44 -14.79 -18.78
CA ASP A 213 9.06 -16.06 -18.43
C ASP A 213 8.41 -17.23 -19.18
N LEU A 214 7.07 -17.27 -19.23
CA LEU A 214 6.32 -18.25 -20.02
C LEU A 214 6.75 -18.23 -21.49
N GLU A 215 6.92 -17.03 -22.09
CA GLU A 215 7.39 -16.88 -23.47
C GLU A 215 8.83 -17.39 -23.66
N ILE A 216 9.76 -17.04 -22.75
CA ILE A 216 11.17 -17.45 -22.85
C ILE A 216 11.28 -18.97 -22.77
N PHE A 217 10.59 -19.59 -21.81
CA PHE A 217 10.70 -21.01 -21.55
C PHE A 217 9.67 -21.88 -22.30
N GLY A 218 8.85 -21.29 -23.18
CA GLY A 218 7.91 -22.00 -24.05
C GLY A 218 6.88 -22.77 -23.25
N VAL A 219 6.21 -22.12 -22.32
CA VAL A 219 5.17 -22.70 -21.47
C VAL A 219 3.85 -21.97 -21.72
N GLU A 220 2.80 -22.70 -22.04
CA GLU A 220 1.48 -22.09 -22.31
C GLU A 220 0.79 -21.64 -21.03
N ASN A 221 0.80 -22.47 -19.98
CA ASN A 221 0.07 -22.20 -18.77
C ASN A 221 1.00 -22.20 -17.55
N LYS A 222 0.87 -21.18 -16.73
CA LYS A 222 1.60 -21.04 -15.48
C LYS A 222 1.45 -22.25 -14.54
N GLN A 223 0.25 -22.84 -14.48
CA GLN A 223 -0.03 -24.00 -13.64
C GLN A 223 0.82 -25.23 -13.99
N ASP A 224 1.32 -25.33 -15.21
CA ASP A 224 2.09 -26.48 -15.66
C ASP A 224 3.51 -26.51 -15.09
N VAL A 225 3.98 -25.36 -14.57
CA VAL A 225 5.33 -25.20 -14.01
C VAL A 225 5.34 -24.79 -12.53
N ILE A 226 4.24 -24.31 -11.98
CA ILE A 226 4.15 -24.02 -10.54
C ILE A 226 4.44 -25.30 -9.75
N GLY A 227 5.34 -25.20 -8.77
CA GLY A 227 5.78 -26.30 -7.92
C GLY A 227 6.99 -27.08 -8.45
N VAL A 228 7.56 -26.75 -9.62
CA VAL A 228 8.88 -27.28 -10.01
C VAL A 228 9.97 -26.74 -9.10
N ASN A 229 11.00 -27.54 -8.85
CA ASN A 229 12.08 -27.15 -7.95
C ASN A 229 13.31 -26.68 -8.74
N PHE A 230 13.77 -25.46 -8.54
CA PHE A 230 14.95 -24.89 -9.18
C PHE A 230 16.18 -25.77 -9.05
N PHE A 231 16.38 -26.38 -7.88
CA PHE A 231 17.56 -27.23 -7.62
C PHE A 231 17.50 -28.59 -8.33
N GLU A 232 16.39 -28.95 -8.95
CA GLU A 232 16.21 -30.15 -9.78
C GLU A 232 16.29 -29.86 -11.27
N ASN A 233 16.36 -28.57 -11.68
CA ASN A 233 16.44 -28.19 -13.08
C ASN A 233 17.69 -28.80 -13.79
N PRO A 234 17.52 -29.68 -14.80
CA PRO A 234 18.63 -30.37 -15.43
C PRO A 234 19.59 -29.47 -16.21
N ASN A 235 19.16 -28.26 -16.57
CA ASN A 235 20.00 -27.28 -17.24
C ASN A 235 20.90 -26.49 -16.30
N VAL A 236 20.63 -26.50 -14.98
CA VAL A 236 21.42 -25.76 -13.99
C VAL A 236 22.51 -26.66 -13.42
N PRO A 237 23.80 -26.38 -13.67
CA PRO A 237 24.90 -27.15 -13.12
C PRO A 237 24.96 -27.12 -11.58
N GLN A 238 25.48 -28.18 -10.98
CA GLN A 238 25.55 -28.30 -9.50
C GLN A 238 26.26 -27.12 -8.84
N TYR A 239 27.40 -26.66 -9.41
CA TYR A 239 28.13 -25.52 -8.82
C TYR A 239 27.31 -24.21 -8.77
N ILE A 240 26.36 -24.00 -9.70
CA ILE A 240 25.44 -22.86 -9.67
C ILE A 240 24.41 -23.04 -8.56
N ARG A 241 23.87 -24.27 -8.43
CA ARG A 241 22.91 -24.59 -7.38
C ARG A 241 23.51 -24.37 -5.99
N ASP A 242 24.78 -24.75 -5.81
CA ASP A 242 25.51 -24.57 -4.54
C ASP A 242 25.73 -23.07 -4.25
N ARG A 243 26.16 -22.29 -5.26
CA ARG A 243 26.28 -20.83 -5.14
C ARG A 243 24.96 -20.15 -4.76
N VAL A 244 23.86 -20.55 -5.36
CA VAL A 244 22.53 -19.98 -5.07
C VAL A 244 22.09 -20.27 -3.61
N ARG A 245 22.50 -21.42 -3.07
CA ARG A 245 22.24 -21.72 -1.64
C ARG A 245 23.12 -20.89 -0.70
N ASP A 246 24.35 -20.63 -1.06
CA ASP A 246 25.35 -20.04 -0.16
C ASP A 246 25.39 -18.50 -0.29
N GLU A 247 25.24 -17.95 -1.49
CA GLU A 247 25.37 -16.53 -1.79
C GLU A 247 24.00 -15.81 -1.83
N ASP A 248 23.96 -14.52 -1.48
CA ASP A 248 22.72 -13.71 -1.54
C ASP A 248 22.38 -13.27 -2.94
N LEU A 249 23.38 -13.16 -3.81
CA LEU A 249 23.26 -12.73 -5.18
C LEU A 249 24.18 -13.56 -6.08
N VAL A 250 23.61 -14.23 -7.07
CA VAL A 250 24.34 -15.04 -8.05
C VAL A 250 23.90 -14.63 -9.45
N ASP A 251 24.85 -14.47 -10.35
CA ASP A 251 24.56 -14.35 -11.76
C ASP A 251 25.30 -15.42 -12.57
N PHE A 252 24.67 -15.86 -13.65
CA PHE A 252 25.23 -16.88 -14.54
C PHE A 252 24.63 -16.80 -15.94
N ARG A 253 25.35 -17.45 -16.87
CA ARG A 253 24.89 -17.67 -18.26
C ARG A 253 24.79 -19.16 -18.52
N LEU A 254 23.75 -19.55 -19.22
CA LEU A 254 23.53 -20.92 -19.63
C LEU A 254 23.13 -20.98 -21.10
N ASN A 255 23.61 -21.97 -21.80
CA ASN A 255 22.97 -22.46 -23.02
C ASN A 255 21.88 -23.45 -22.55
N TYR A 256 20.63 -22.96 -22.48
CA TYR A 256 19.50 -23.73 -21.98
C TYR A 256 18.91 -24.60 -23.06
N SER A 257 18.85 -25.91 -22.83
CA SER A 257 18.33 -26.91 -23.76
C SER A 257 16.92 -27.31 -23.30
N PHE A 258 15.94 -27.09 -24.18
CA PHE A 258 14.56 -27.51 -23.93
C PHE A 258 14.42 -29.04 -23.96
N GLU A 259 15.26 -29.75 -24.76
CA GLU A 259 15.29 -31.21 -24.76
C GLU A 259 15.72 -31.78 -23.39
N ARG A 260 16.66 -31.13 -22.68
CA ARG A 260 17.04 -31.53 -21.31
C ARG A 260 15.98 -31.25 -20.31
N ALA A 261 15.16 -30.23 -20.54
CA ALA A 261 14.07 -29.85 -19.64
C ALA A 261 12.86 -30.80 -19.70
N GLU A 262 12.79 -31.67 -20.75
CA GLU A 262 11.74 -32.67 -20.89
C GLU A 262 11.76 -33.63 -19.67
N GLY A 263 10.64 -33.69 -18.95
CA GLY A 263 10.53 -34.42 -17.68
C GLY A 263 10.69 -33.56 -16.42
N TYR A 264 11.25 -32.34 -16.53
CA TYR A 264 11.25 -31.34 -15.48
C TYR A 264 10.00 -30.46 -15.59
N TYR A 265 9.67 -30.01 -16.81
CA TYR A 265 8.38 -29.49 -17.27
C TYR A 265 8.19 -29.84 -18.75
N HIS A 266 7.07 -29.43 -19.35
CA HIS A 266 6.78 -29.73 -20.76
C HIS A 266 6.86 -28.47 -21.63
N PRO A 267 8.03 -28.12 -22.18
CA PRO A 267 8.16 -26.97 -23.06
C PRO A 267 7.59 -27.26 -24.47
N ASP A 268 6.99 -26.25 -25.10
CA ASP A 268 6.53 -26.29 -26.48
C ASP A 268 7.69 -26.16 -27.49
N ARG A 269 8.91 -25.99 -27.03
CA ARG A 269 10.13 -25.76 -27.79
C ARG A 269 11.10 -26.94 -27.61
N ARG A 270 11.96 -27.14 -28.63
CA ARG A 270 13.02 -28.18 -28.59
C ARG A 270 14.41 -27.67 -28.96
N ASP A 271 14.53 -26.38 -29.21
CA ASP A 271 15.79 -25.68 -29.49
C ASP A 271 16.64 -25.44 -28.23
N THR A 272 17.66 -24.64 -28.38
CA THR A 272 18.45 -24.11 -27.26
C THR A 272 18.43 -22.60 -27.29
N ILE A 273 18.47 -21.97 -26.13
CA ILE A 273 18.58 -20.53 -25.99
C ILE A 273 19.74 -20.15 -25.07
N ASP A 274 20.34 -19.00 -25.34
CA ASP A 274 21.36 -18.44 -24.47
C ASP A 274 20.71 -17.49 -23.45
N ILE A 275 20.61 -17.93 -22.20
CA ILE A 275 20.02 -17.12 -21.13
C ILE A 275 21.09 -16.54 -20.21
N TYR A 276 20.83 -15.30 -19.77
CA TYR A 276 21.49 -14.69 -18.62
C TYR A 276 20.51 -14.62 -17.48
N THR A 277 20.84 -15.24 -16.36
CA THR A 277 19.97 -15.28 -15.17
C THR A 277 20.68 -14.64 -13.99
N LYS A 278 19.96 -13.84 -13.24
CA LYS A 278 20.36 -13.28 -11.97
C LYS A 278 19.41 -13.77 -10.89
N VAL A 279 19.97 -14.33 -9.83
CA VAL A 279 19.26 -14.88 -8.67
C VAL A 279 19.57 -14.04 -7.45
N SER A 280 18.56 -13.67 -6.70
CA SER A 280 18.68 -12.98 -5.42
C SER A 280 17.84 -13.68 -4.36
N LYS A 281 18.35 -13.80 -3.14
CA LYS A 281 17.56 -14.23 -1.98
C LYS A 281 16.55 -13.17 -1.61
N LEU A 282 15.36 -13.61 -1.18
CA LEU A 282 14.30 -12.78 -0.64
C LEU A 282 14.26 -12.93 0.87
N TYR A 283 14.02 -11.83 1.56
CA TYR A 283 13.89 -11.78 3.02
C TYR A 283 12.56 -11.14 3.40
N ASP A 284 11.98 -11.58 4.51
CA ASP A 284 10.80 -10.96 5.09
C ASP A 284 11.15 -9.65 5.84
N ASN A 285 10.14 -8.99 6.40
CA ASN A 285 10.31 -7.73 7.14
C ASN A 285 11.13 -7.89 8.45
N GLU A 286 11.29 -9.12 8.93
CA GLU A 286 12.07 -9.45 10.13
C GLU A 286 13.52 -9.86 9.78
N GLY A 287 13.84 -9.93 8.48
CA GLY A 287 15.14 -10.32 7.97
C GLY A 287 15.35 -11.84 7.87
N ASN A 288 14.30 -12.65 7.99
CA ASN A 288 14.40 -14.08 7.79
C ASN A 288 14.35 -14.43 6.30
N PHE A 289 15.14 -15.42 5.91
CA PHE A 289 15.13 -15.92 4.53
C PHE A 289 13.74 -16.48 4.16
N ASN A 290 13.19 -15.99 3.04
CA ASN A 290 11.84 -16.30 2.60
C ASN A 290 11.76 -16.97 1.21
N GLY A 291 12.84 -16.97 0.44
CA GLY A 291 12.87 -17.58 -0.89
C GLY A 291 13.83 -16.91 -1.85
N TYR A 292 13.59 -17.12 -3.16
CA TYR A 292 14.46 -16.61 -4.22
C TYR A 292 13.64 -15.88 -5.29
N ILE A 293 14.25 -14.88 -5.90
CA ILE A 293 13.78 -14.26 -7.14
C ILE A 293 14.82 -14.49 -8.23
N LEU A 294 14.38 -14.97 -9.38
CA LEU A 294 15.19 -15.15 -10.57
C LEU A 294 14.73 -14.17 -11.65
N ILE A 295 15.69 -13.57 -12.32
CA ILE A 295 15.44 -12.70 -13.48
C ILE A 295 16.26 -13.24 -14.63
N SER A 296 15.57 -13.71 -15.68
CA SER A 296 16.15 -14.35 -16.86
C SER A 296 15.93 -13.50 -18.11
N ILE A 297 16.99 -13.35 -18.90
CA ILE A 297 16.96 -12.63 -20.18
C ILE A 297 17.44 -13.59 -21.26
N ASP A 298 16.64 -13.75 -22.33
CA ASP A 298 17.05 -14.43 -23.53
C ASP A 298 17.96 -13.52 -24.36
N ASN A 299 19.22 -13.92 -24.47
CA ASN A 299 20.26 -13.19 -25.19
C ASN A 299 20.62 -13.88 -26.53
N THR A 300 19.82 -14.84 -26.96
CA THR A 300 20.12 -15.68 -28.14
C THR A 300 20.34 -14.83 -29.40
N GLU A 301 19.40 -13.95 -29.73
CA GLU A 301 19.52 -13.07 -30.90
C GLU A 301 20.75 -12.16 -30.81
N GLN A 302 21.08 -11.65 -29.64
CA GLN A 302 22.22 -10.76 -29.44
C GLN A 302 23.54 -11.52 -29.62
N ILE A 303 23.63 -12.73 -29.09
CA ILE A 303 24.81 -13.60 -29.19
C ILE A 303 24.99 -14.05 -30.63
N ASP A 304 23.91 -14.46 -31.32
CA ASP A 304 23.94 -14.84 -32.72
C ASP A 304 24.38 -13.69 -33.62
N ALA A 305 23.85 -12.50 -33.42
CA ALA A 305 24.28 -11.32 -34.16
C ALA A 305 25.76 -11.01 -33.93
N MET A 306 26.25 -11.14 -32.71
CA MET A 306 27.66 -10.93 -32.37
C MET A 306 28.56 -12.00 -33.01
N ASN A 307 28.13 -13.25 -33.03
CA ASN A 307 28.84 -14.35 -33.69
C ASN A 307 28.91 -14.12 -35.18
N ARG A 308 27.79 -13.72 -35.83
CA ARG A 308 27.78 -13.40 -37.29
C ARG A 308 28.73 -12.27 -37.62
N ILE A 309 28.80 -11.23 -36.82
CA ILE A 309 29.74 -10.11 -37.00
C ILE A 309 31.18 -10.65 -36.91
N ARG A 310 31.50 -11.44 -35.91
CA ARG A 310 32.82 -12.03 -35.71
C ARG A 310 33.22 -12.96 -36.84
N ASP A 311 32.28 -13.77 -37.30
CA ASP A 311 32.54 -14.70 -38.43
C ASP A 311 32.78 -13.91 -39.71
N PHE A 312 32.01 -12.83 -39.94
CA PHE A 312 32.25 -11.92 -41.07
C PHE A 312 33.61 -11.22 -40.97
N GLU A 313 34.01 -10.75 -39.80
CA GLU A 313 35.33 -10.14 -39.58
C GLU A 313 36.47 -11.15 -39.86
N ASN A 314 36.36 -12.38 -39.36
CA ASN A 314 37.31 -13.45 -39.62
C ASN A 314 37.42 -13.78 -41.11
N PHE A 315 36.25 -13.93 -41.75
CA PHE A 315 36.18 -14.20 -43.18
C PHE A 315 36.79 -13.05 -43.99
N PHE A 316 36.50 -11.80 -43.62
CA PHE A 316 37.08 -10.64 -44.29
C PHE A 316 38.59 -10.56 -44.11
N LEU A 317 39.13 -10.89 -42.93
CA LEU A 317 40.58 -10.94 -42.70
C LEU A 317 41.27 -12.03 -43.55
N LEU A 318 40.65 -13.22 -43.68
CA LEU A 318 41.14 -14.30 -44.51
C LEU A 318 41.18 -13.89 -46.01
N ILE A 319 40.09 -13.32 -46.53
CA ILE A 319 40.04 -12.83 -47.92
C ILE A 319 41.08 -11.71 -48.11
N SER A 320 41.19 -10.80 -47.18
CA SER A 320 42.14 -9.69 -47.23
C SER A 320 43.59 -10.19 -47.33
N ASP A 321 43.97 -11.20 -46.55
CA ASP A 321 45.32 -11.79 -46.64
C ASP A 321 45.55 -12.57 -47.94
N TYR A 322 44.54 -13.33 -48.41
CA TYR A 322 44.61 -14.09 -49.64
C TYR A 322 44.69 -13.17 -50.89
N ALA A 323 43.74 -12.24 -51.00
CA ALA A 323 43.60 -11.33 -52.13
C ALA A 323 44.54 -10.11 -52.07
N LYS A 324 45.34 -9.98 -51.00
CA LYS A 324 46.23 -8.82 -50.74
C LYS A 324 45.47 -7.49 -50.70
N VAL A 325 44.21 -7.51 -50.27
CA VAL A 325 43.37 -6.30 -50.14
C VAL A 325 43.55 -5.65 -48.78
N GLY A 326 44.02 -4.42 -48.76
CA GLY A 326 44.13 -3.62 -47.55
C GLY A 326 42.85 -2.82 -47.31
N TYR A 327 42.44 -2.66 -46.04
CA TYR A 327 41.33 -1.80 -45.62
C TYR A 327 41.76 -0.90 -44.48
N ALA A 328 41.43 0.36 -44.62
CA ALA A 328 41.59 1.32 -43.52
C ALA A 328 40.37 2.26 -43.43
N LYS A 329 40.01 2.64 -42.25
CA LYS A 329 38.96 3.63 -41.97
C LYS A 329 39.50 4.70 -41.01
N LEU A 330 39.51 5.95 -41.47
CA LEU A 330 39.95 7.10 -40.65
C LEU A 330 38.82 8.11 -40.55
N ASN A 331 38.55 8.58 -39.37
CA ASN A 331 37.69 9.74 -39.15
C ASN A 331 38.56 10.99 -39.28
N LEU A 332 38.29 11.82 -40.28
CA LEU A 332 39.08 12.99 -40.60
C LEU A 332 38.99 14.08 -39.57
N LEU A 333 37.90 14.17 -38.81
CA LEU A 333 37.71 15.23 -37.80
C LEU A 333 38.53 14.98 -36.54
N ASN A 334 38.57 13.76 -36.04
CA ASN A 334 39.26 13.41 -34.80
C ASN A 334 40.54 12.59 -35.01
N ARG A 335 40.89 12.30 -36.26
CA ARG A 335 42.04 11.51 -36.70
C ARG A 335 42.16 10.13 -36.05
N LYS A 336 41.02 9.55 -35.57
CA LYS A 336 40.96 8.21 -35.04
C LYS A 336 40.44 7.25 -36.10
N GLY A 337 41.01 6.06 -36.11
CA GLY A 337 40.61 5.06 -37.08
C GLY A 337 41.31 3.74 -36.83
N TYR A 338 41.07 2.78 -37.71
CA TYR A 338 41.74 1.49 -37.71
C TYR A 338 42.05 1.04 -39.12
N ALA A 339 43.09 0.25 -39.26
CA ALA A 339 43.44 -0.44 -40.52
C ALA A 339 43.74 -1.90 -40.20
N ILE A 340 43.44 -2.77 -41.15
CA ILE A 340 43.83 -4.16 -41.04
C ILE A 340 45.28 -4.37 -41.40
N LYS A 341 45.90 -5.44 -40.91
CA LYS A 341 47.28 -5.83 -41.09
C LYS A 341 47.76 -5.77 -42.54
N GLN A 342 46.95 -6.28 -43.48
CA GLN A 342 47.25 -6.31 -44.89
C GLN A 342 47.35 -4.91 -45.50
N TRP A 343 46.66 -3.90 -44.96
CA TRP A 343 46.75 -2.50 -45.42
C TRP A 343 48.16 -1.93 -45.15
N TYR A 344 48.69 -2.13 -43.95
CA TYR A 344 50.06 -1.69 -43.62
C TYR A 344 51.09 -2.43 -44.47
N LYS A 345 50.96 -3.76 -44.65
CA LYS A 345 51.82 -4.54 -45.51
C LYS A 345 51.84 -4.03 -46.97
N ASN A 346 50.67 -3.71 -47.51
CA ASN A 346 50.54 -3.17 -48.86
C ASN A 346 51.24 -1.84 -49.07
N LEU A 347 51.30 -1.03 -47.98
CA LEU A 347 51.96 0.26 -48.00
C LEU A 347 53.44 0.21 -47.60
N GLY A 348 53.94 -0.94 -47.12
CA GLY A 348 55.28 -1.12 -46.61
C GLY A 348 55.50 -0.42 -45.27
N GLU A 349 54.44 -0.26 -44.48
CA GLU A 349 54.45 0.33 -43.17
C GLU A 349 54.39 -0.71 -42.07
N GLU A 350 54.88 -0.40 -40.88
CA GLU A 350 54.77 -1.24 -39.68
C GLU A 350 53.35 -1.24 -39.11
N GLU A 351 52.86 -2.40 -38.63
CA GLU A 351 51.49 -2.54 -38.09
C GLU A 351 51.13 -1.60 -36.96
N ASP A 352 52.11 -1.17 -36.18
CA ASP A 352 51.92 -0.30 -35.01
C ASP A 352 52.02 1.19 -35.34
N THR A 353 52.25 1.55 -36.61
CA THR A 353 52.31 2.94 -37.04
C THR A 353 50.94 3.60 -36.89
N PRO A 354 50.82 4.70 -36.17
CA PRO A 354 49.53 5.38 -36.02
C PRO A 354 48.95 5.74 -37.40
N LEU A 355 47.70 5.38 -37.61
CA LEU A 355 47.02 5.55 -38.90
C LEU A 355 47.08 7.00 -39.40
N ALA A 356 47.01 7.95 -38.47
CA ALA A 356 47.11 9.41 -38.77
C ALA A 356 48.49 9.83 -39.32
N ASP A 357 49.52 9.02 -39.07
CA ASP A 357 50.90 9.30 -39.54
C ASP A 357 51.18 8.66 -40.91
N VAL A 358 50.33 7.68 -41.32
CA VAL A 358 50.42 7.02 -42.65
C VAL A 358 49.49 7.70 -43.64
N VAL A 359 48.25 7.97 -43.27
CA VAL A 359 47.23 8.57 -44.15
C VAL A 359 47.61 10.02 -44.47
N GLY A 360 47.77 10.32 -45.73
CA GLY A 360 48.18 11.63 -46.24
C GLY A 360 49.70 11.81 -46.39
N VAL A 361 50.53 10.90 -45.84
CA VAL A 361 51.99 10.90 -46.01
C VAL A 361 52.42 10.00 -47.15
N TYR A 362 51.87 8.77 -47.20
CA TYR A 362 52.06 7.76 -48.25
C TYR A 362 53.51 7.66 -48.76
N ARG A 363 54.47 7.44 -47.86
CA ARG A 363 55.91 7.51 -48.14
C ARG A 363 56.38 6.56 -49.25
N ASN A 364 55.74 5.39 -49.31
CA ASN A 364 56.12 4.30 -50.23
C ASN A 364 55.26 4.25 -51.51
N MET A 365 54.46 5.30 -51.77
CA MET A 365 53.59 5.37 -52.97
C MET A 365 54.30 6.06 -54.12
N HIS A 366 54.07 5.57 -55.37
CA HIS A 366 54.66 6.21 -56.56
C HIS A 366 54.22 7.68 -56.66
N PRO A 367 55.10 8.60 -57.02
CA PRO A 367 54.81 10.04 -57.02
C PRO A 367 53.56 10.42 -57.84
N GLU A 368 53.34 9.84 -59.01
CA GLU A 368 52.17 10.12 -59.86
C GLU A 368 50.84 9.65 -59.20
N ASP A 369 50.84 8.52 -58.51
CA ASP A 369 49.66 8.01 -57.78
C ASP A 369 49.37 8.82 -56.52
N ARG A 370 50.43 9.38 -55.89
CA ARG A 370 50.31 10.23 -54.75
C ARG A 370 49.62 11.54 -55.07
N GLU A 371 49.98 12.20 -56.21
CA GLU A 371 49.31 13.44 -56.66
C GLU A 371 47.82 13.18 -56.95
N ARG A 372 47.50 12.07 -57.65
CA ARG A 372 46.09 11.71 -57.92
C ARG A 372 45.24 11.46 -56.74
N ILE A 373 45.80 10.96 -55.63
CA ILE A 373 45.08 10.72 -54.38
C ILE A 373 44.89 12.02 -53.61
N PHE A 374 45.86 12.93 -53.61
CA PHE A 374 45.73 14.24 -52.99
C PHE A 374 44.70 15.15 -53.66
N ASP A 375 44.51 15.00 -54.98
CA ASP A 375 43.43 15.71 -55.69
C ASP A 375 42.01 15.18 -55.39
N PHE A 376 41.92 14.05 -54.72
CA PHE A 376 40.62 13.41 -54.35
C PHE A 376 40.15 13.73 -52.94
N TYR A 377 41.01 14.32 -52.10
CA TYR A 377 40.74 14.74 -50.71
C TYR A 377 40.66 16.24 -50.56
#